data_7bb4523027d1e21e866d560e21ff18c7
#
_entry.id   7bb4523027d1e21e866d560e21ff18c7
#
_cell.length_a   1.000
_cell.length_b   1.000
_cell.length_c   1.000
_cell.angle_alpha   90.00
_cell.angle_beta   90.00
_cell.angle_gamma   90.00
#
_symmetry.space_group_name_H-M   'P 1'
#
loop_
_entity.id
_entity.type
_entity.pdbx_description
1 polymer ?
#
loop_
_entity_poly.entity_id
_entity_poly.type
_entity_poly.pdbx_seq_one_letter_code
_entity_poly.pdbx_strand_id
1 'polypeptide(L)'
;MNKEVLKVEDVSMCFNLSKEKIDNLKEFVIKKIQRKITYKEFWALKDVSFTVRQGDRVAILGLNGAGKSTLLKVISGVFKPTSGKVTRKGRIAPLLELGAGFDPQYTGKENIYLYGAVLGFSKEFITEKYDEIVEFSELGEFIDVPLKNYSSGMRAKLGFSIATVVKADILILDEVLSVGDAKFRKKSEAKMMSLINSGVTVLFVSHSLPQVKRICNKAILLERGELIAAGDIEDVCAVYEEKIND
;
A
#
# COMPACT_ATOMS: atom_id res chain seq x y z
N MET A 1 11.86 -25.86 -0.35
CA MET A 1 10.98 -25.15 0.62
C MET A 1 10.99 -23.67 0.28
N ASN A 2 9.84 -23.06 -0.07
CA ASN A 2 9.79 -21.64 -0.36
C ASN A 2 10.11 -20.83 0.92
N LYS A 3 11.04 -19.88 0.80
CA LYS A 3 11.51 -19.01 1.90
C LYS A 3 10.38 -18.09 2.39
N GLU A 4 10.21 -17.97 3.70
CA GLU A 4 9.32 -16.97 4.29
C GLU A 4 9.89 -15.57 4.06
N VAL A 5 9.09 -14.67 3.47
CA VAL A 5 9.48 -13.28 3.16
C VAL A 5 8.71 -12.26 3.98
N LEU A 6 7.51 -12.62 4.46
CA LEU A 6 6.71 -11.80 5.36
C LEU A 6 6.09 -12.68 6.44
N LYS A 7 6.24 -12.27 7.70
CA LYS A 7 5.58 -12.90 8.85
C LYS A 7 4.92 -11.82 9.70
N VAL A 8 3.63 -11.96 9.91
CA VAL A 8 2.79 -11.13 10.79
C VAL A 8 2.44 -11.98 11.98
N GLU A 9 2.76 -11.52 13.21
CA GLU A 9 2.66 -12.29 14.46
C GLU A 9 1.88 -11.46 15.49
N ASP A 10 0.65 -11.87 15.81
CA ASP A 10 -0.26 -11.30 16.82
C ASP A 10 -0.38 -9.77 16.73
N VAL A 11 -0.49 -9.28 15.48
CA VAL A 11 -0.50 -7.85 15.20
C VAL A 11 -1.86 -7.26 15.53
N SER A 12 -1.84 -6.30 16.47
CA SER A 12 -3.00 -5.46 16.77
C SER A 12 -2.68 -3.99 16.55
N MET A 13 -3.68 -3.22 16.09
CA MET A 13 -3.55 -1.78 15.87
C MET A 13 -4.75 -1.04 16.43
N CYS A 14 -4.49 -0.18 17.42
CA CYS A 14 -5.48 0.65 18.08
C CYS A 14 -5.25 2.13 17.74
N PHE A 15 -6.32 2.82 17.39
CA PHE A 15 -6.35 4.27 17.24
C PHE A 15 -7.15 4.91 18.37
N ASN A 16 -6.59 5.96 18.98
CA ASN A 16 -7.27 6.76 19.96
C ASN A 16 -8.08 7.85 19.25
N LEU A 17 -9.39 7.65 19.16
CA LEU A 17 -10.30 8.63 18.58
C LEU A 17 -10.70 9.65 19.67
N SER A 18 -10.27 10.90 19.53
CA SER A 18 -10.77 11.98 20.35
C SER A 18 -12.21 12.31 19.94
N LYS A 19 -13.14 12.34 20.89
CA LYS A 19 -14.52 12.77 20.63
C LYS A 19 -14.65 14.27 20.39
N GLU A 20 -13.65 15.04 20.78
CA GLU A 20 -13.66 16.51 20.68
C GLU A 20 -12.56 16.97 19.73
N LYS A 21 -12.93 17.87 18.82
CA LYS A 21 -11.94 18.65 18.08
C LYS A 21 -11.30 19.66 19.04
N ILE A 22 -10.00 19.51 19.26
CA ILE A 22 -9.22 20.46 20.06
C ILE A 22 -8.38 21.25 19.08
N ASP A 23 -8.82 22.47 18.78
CA ASP A 23 -8.19 23.31 17.77
C ASP A 23 -7.00 24.14 18.31
N ASN A 24 -6.83 24.20 19.66
CA ASN A 24 -5.80 25.01 20.31
C ASN A 24 -4.96 24.22 21.32
N LEU A 25 -3.63 24.41 21.26
CA LEU A 25 -2.68 23.81 22.20
C LEU A 25 -3.02 24.17 23.67
N LYS A 26 -3.48 25.41 23.90
CA LYS A 26 -3.89 25.90 25.22
C LYS A 26 -5.10 25.15 25.76
N GLU A 27 -6.09 24.90 24.93
CA GLU A 27 -7.29 24.12 25.26
C GLU A 27 -6.93 22.66 25.53
N PHE A 28 -6.04 22.07 24.73
CA PHE A 28 -5.50 20.72 24.95
C PHE A 28 -4.88 20.58 26.34
N VAL A 29 -3.99 21.52 26.73
CA VAL A 29 -3.31 21.50 28.05
C VAL A 29 -4.32 21.62 29.18
N ILE A 30 -5.27 22.55 29.09
CA ILE A 30 -6.31 22.75 30.12
C ILE A 30 -7.17 21.50 30.27
N LYS A 31 -7.68 20.92 29.17
CA LYS A 31 -8.51 19.72 29.17
C LYS A 31 -7.73 18.48 29.67
N LYS A 32 -6.44 18.39 29.35
CA LYS A 32 -5.57 17.32 29.84
C LYS A 32 -5.36 17.40 31.36
N ILE A 33 -5.13 18.60 31.91
CA ILE A 33 -5.03 18.83 33.37
C ILE A 33 -6.34 18.52 34.05
N GLN A 34 -7.48 18.88 33.44
CA GLN A 34 -8.82 18.61 33.98
C GLN A 34 -9.28 17.14 33.79
N ARG A 35 -8.45 16.26 33.22
CA ARG A 35 -8.80 14.85 32.88
C ARG A 35 -10.10 14.71 32.07
N LYS A 36 -10.48 15.74 31.30
CA LYS A 36 -11.71 15.76 30.50
C LYS A 36 -11.54 15.20 29.08
N ILE A 37 -10.30 14.89 28.65
CA ILE A 37 -10.06 14.29 27.34
C ILE A 37 -10.40 12.82 27.44
N THR A 38 -11.54 12.45 26.88
CA THR A 38 -11.95 11.04 26.73
C THR A 38 -11.58 10.59 25.32
N TYR A 39 -10.73 9.57 25.24
CA TYR A 39 -10.45 8.87 24.00
C TYR A 39 -11.34 7.64 23.89
N LYS A 40 -11.87 7.39 22.69
CA LYS A 40 -12.49 6.11 22.37
C LYS A 40 -11.46 5.29 21.62
N GLU A 41 -11.10 4.15 22.17
CA GLU A 41 -10.24 3.20 21.47
C GLU A 41 -10.99 2.60 20.28
N PHE A 42 -10.33 2.59 19.14
CA PHE A 42 -10.79 1.95 17.92
C PHE A 42 -9.72 0.95 17.46
N TRP A 43 -10.02 -0.32 17.65
CA TRP A 43 -9.16 -1.42 17.25
C TRP A 43 -9.39 -1.73 15.77
N ALA A 44 -8.47 -1.28 14.93
CA ALA A 44 -8.51 -1.50 13.49
C ALA A 44 -7.96 -2.88 13.09
N LEU A 45 -7.08 -3.46 13.92
CA LEU A 45 -6.59 -4.83 13.79
C LEU A 45 -6.54 -5.46 15.20
N LYS A 46 -6.81 -6.78 15.28
CA LYS A 46 -6.83 -7.55 16.52
C LYS A 46 -6.19 -8.92 16.26
N ASP A 47 -5.03 -9.14 16.86
CA ASP A 47 -4.28 -10.40 16.91
C ASP A 47 -4.14 -11.12 15.56
N VAL A 48 -3.86 -10.32 14.49
CA VAL A 48 -3.73 -10.83 13.13
C VAL A 48 -2.40 -11.56 12.98
N SER A 49 -2.44 -12.84 12.56
CA SER A 49 -1.25 -13.67 12.35
C SER A 49 -1.33 -14.43 11.03
N PHE A 50 -0.32 -14.27 10.17
CA PHE A 50 -0.16 -15.06 8.95
C PHE A 50 1.26 -14.96 8.40
N THR A 51 1.59 -15.85 7.45
CA THR A 51 2.90 -15.91 6.82
C THR A 51 2.78 -15.93 5.31
N VAL A 52 3.64 -15.17 4.62
CA VAL A 52 3.73 -15.15 3.15
C VAL A 52 5.10 -15.67 2.74
N ARG A 53 5.12 -16.57 1.76
CA ARG A 53 6.34 -17.16 1.21
C ARG A 53 6.71 -16.50 -0.11
N GLN A 54 7.95 -16.61 -0.47
CA GLN A 54 8.47 -16.09 -1.74
C GLN A 54 7.68 -16.64 -2.93
N GLY A 55 7.21 -15.73 -3.80
CA GLY A 55 6.39 -16.05 -4.96
C GLY A 55 4.89 -16.25 -4.68
N ASP A 56 4.46 -16.20 -3.40
CA ASP A 56 3.03 -16.15 -3.09
C ASP A 56 2.40 -14.87 -3.63
N ARG A 57 1.19 -14.98 -4.15
CA ARG A 57 0.34 -13.87 -4.56
C ARG A 57 -0.92 -13.92 -3.71
N VAL A 58 -0.92 -13.11 -2.65
CA VAL A 58 -1.92 -13.17 -1.58
C VAL A 58 -2.92 -12.02 -1.75
N ALA A 59 -4.19 -12.36 -1.92
CA ALA A 59 -5.27 -11.39 -1.85
C ALA A 59 -5.61 -11.06 -0.39
N ILE A 60 -5.92 -9.79 -0.12
CA ILE A 60 -6.46 -9.35 1.17
C ILE A 60 -7.91 -8.94 0.95
N LEU A 61 -8.82 -9.80 1.39
CA LEU A 61 -10.27 -9.67 1.23
C LEU A 61 -10.91 -9.12 2.51
N GLY A 62 -12.12 -8.59 2.38
CA GLY A 62 -12.93 -8.06 3.48
C GLY A 62 -13.75 -6.86 3.06
N LEU A 63 -14.83 -6.58 3.77
CA LEU A 63 -15.71 -5.44 3.55
C LEU A 63 -15.01 -4.10 3.86
N ASN A 64 -15.66 -2.98 3.54
CA ASN A 64 -15.17 -1.66 3.91
C ASN A 64 -15.06 -1.54 5.44
N GLY A 65 -13.93 -1.02 5.93
CA GLY A 65 -13.67 -0.95 7.37
C GLY A 65 -13.14 -2.25 8.01
N ALA A 66 -12.93 -3.33 7.25
CA ALA A 66 -12.38 -4.59 7.77
C ALA A 66 -10.94 -4.50 8.28
N GLY A 67 -10.19 -3.42 7.98
CA GLY A 67 -8.81 -3.23 8.42
C GLY A 67 -7.75 -3.43 7.34
N LYS A 68 -8.14 -3.71 6.07
CA LYS A 68 -7.22 -4.00 4.96
C LYS A 68 -6.13 -2.95 4.76
N SER A 69 -6.50 -1.68 4.61
CA SER A 69 -5.54 -0.57 4.40
C SER A 69 -4.66 -0.36 5.64
N THR A 70 -5.20 -0.55 6.84
CA THR A 70 -4.42 -0.50 8.08
C THR A 70 -3.37 -1.60 8.12
N LEU A 71 -3.76 -2.84 7.77
CA LEU A 71 -2.85 -3.97 7.70
C LEU A 71 -1.72 -3.72 6.70
N LEU A 72 -2.04 -3.21 5.51
CA LEU A 72 -1.03 -2.87 4.51
C LEU A 72 -0.08 -1.76 4.97
N LYS A 73 -0.58 -0.72 5.67
CA LYS A 73 0.25 0.33 6.26
C LYS A 73 1.14 -0.19 7.39
N VAL A 74 0.69 -1.15 8.16
CA VAL A 74 1.52 -1.85 9.15
C VAL A 74 2.57 -2.72 8.44
N ILE A 75 2.19 -3.50 7.42
CA ILE A 75 3.11 -4.33 6.65
C ILE A 75 4.15 -3.48 5.91
N SER A 76 3.79 -2.35 5.33
CA SER A 76 4.74 -1.46 4.65
C SER A 76 5.65 -0.67 5.62
N GLY A 77 5.31 -0.64 6.92
CA GLY A 77 6.08 0.07 7.94
C GLY A 77 5.71 1.53 8.12
N VAL A 78 4.64 1.99 7.46
CA VAL A 78 4.07 3.33 7.66
C VAL A 78 3.51 3.45 9.08
N PHE A 79 2.84 2.39 9.58
CA PHE A 79 2.37 2.34 10.95
C PHE A 79 3.18 1.32 11.76
N LYS A 80 3.53 1.72 12.99
CA LYS A 80 4.03 0.79 14.01
C LYS A 80 2.82 0.14 14.69
N PRO A 81 2.72 -1.19 14.75
CA PRO A 81 1.61 -1.85 15.43
C PRO A 81 1.59 -1.51 16.92
N THR A 82 0.40 -1.54 17.55
CA THR A 82 0.21 -1.36 18.99
C THR A 82 0.79 -2.55 19.76
N SER A 83 0.58 -3.77 19.25
CA SER A 83 1.17 -5.02 19.76
C SER A 83 1.50 -5.95 18.61
N GLY A 84 2.26 -7.00 18.91
CA GLY A 84 2.72 -7.96 17.92
C GLY A 84 3.91 -7.49 17.10
N LYS A 85 4.24 -8.23 16.04
CA LYS A 85 5.44 -8.00 15.26
C LYS A 85 5.22 -8.31 13.77
N VAL A 86 5.82 -7.48 12.91
CA VAL A 86 5.94 -7.76 11.47
C VAL A 86 7.40 -7.95 11.11
N THR A 87 7.75 -9.15 10.64
CA THR A 87 9.08 -9.49 10.13
C THR A 87 9.05 -9.50 8.61
N ARG A 88 9.93 -8.73 7.98
CA ARG A 88 10.04 -8.57 6.52
C ARG A 88 11.41 -8.99 6.06
N LYS A 89 11.50 -9.76 4.99
CA LYS A 89 12.76 -10.13 4.36
C LYS A 89 12.72 -9.69 2.90
N GLY A 90 13.55 -8.70 2.57
CA GLY A 90 13.57 -8.07 1.25
C GLY A 90 12.94 -6.69 1.21
N ARG A 91 12.93 -6.11 0.01
CA ARG A 91 12.40 -4.76 -0.26
C ARG A 91 10.93 -4.82 -0.56
N ILE A 92 10.17 -3.95 0.09
CA ILE A 92 8.74 -3.76 -0.18
C ILE A 92 8.57 -2.54 -1.09
N ALA A 93 7.86 -2.70 -2.21
CA ALA A 93 7.38 -1.59 -3.02
C ALA A 93 5.87 -1.42 -2.80
N PRO A 94 5.44 -0.45 -1.98
CA PRO A 94 4.03 -0.15 -1.82
C PRO A 94 3.55 0.72 -2.98
N LEU A 95 2.62 0.20 -3.80
CA LEU A 95 1.90 0.98 -4.81
C LEU A 95 0.54 1.46 -4.27
N LEU A 96 0.47 1.66 -2.95
CA LEU A 96 -0.78 2.01 -2.24
C LEU A 96 -1.18 3.48 -2.44
N GLU A 97 -0.19 4.36 -2.42
CA GLU A 97 -0.39 5.81 -2.49
C GLU A 97 0.68 6.39 -3.43
N LEU A 98 0.44 6.26 -4.74
CA LEU A 98 1.37 6.74 -5.76
C LEU A 98 1.61 8.24 -5.61
N GLY A 99 2.87 8.61 -5.35
CA GLY A 99 3.25 10.00 -5.11
C GLY A 99 3.06 10.50 -3.67
N ALA A 100 2.74 9.62 -2.71
CA ALA A 100 2.82 9.96 -1.30
C ALA A 100 4.26 10.34 -0.95
N GLY A 101 4.44 11.58 -0.46
CA GLY A 101 5.78 12.13 -0.20
C GLY A 101 6.33 12.99 -1.33
N PHE A 102 5.59 13.23 -2.41
CA PHE A 102 5.94 14.26 -3.37
C PHE A 102 5.85 15.66 -2.75
N ASP A 103 6.82 16.51 -3.07
CA ASP A 103 6.75 17.93 -2.75
C ASP A 103 6.14 18.69 -3.93
N PRO A 104 4.99 19.37 -3.75
CA PRO A 104 4.34 20.14 -4.81
C PRO A 104 5.17 21.29 -5.35
N GLN A 105 6.13 21.80 -4.58
CA GLN A 105 7.00 22.92 -4.99
C GLN A 105 8.17 22.47 -5.87
N TYR A 106 8.52 21.18 -5.78
CA TYR A 106 9.58 20.58 -6.57
C TYR A 106 9.10 20.19 -7.96
N THR A 107 10.01 20.20 -8.93
CA THR A 107 9.79 19.70 -10.29
C THR A 107 9.57 18.19 -10.31
N GLY A 108 9.09 17.65 -11.43
CA GLY A 108 9.03 16.20 -11.63
C GLY A 108 10.38 15.52 -11.44
N LYS A 109 11.44 16.13 -11.99
CA LYS A 109 12.82 15.66 -11.84
C LYS A 109 13.24 15.58 -10.38
N GLU A 110 13.05 16.63 -9.60
CA GLU A 110 13.41 16.66 -8.18
C GLU A 110 12.59 15.64 -7.38
N ASN A 111 11.31 15.48 -7.70
CA ASN A 111 10.45 14.48 -7.08
C ASN A 111 10.82 13.04 -7.44
N ILE A 112 11.41 12.77 -8.60
CA ILE A 112 11.98 11.45 -8.92
C ILE A 112 13.05 11.06 -7.89
N TYR A 113 13.97 11.96 -7.58
CA TYR A 113 15.00 11.70 -6.57
C TYR A 113 14.46 11.65 -5.16
N LEU A 114 13.56 12.58 -4.80
CA LEU A 114 12.92 12.62 -3.49
C LEU A 114 12.15 11.33 -3.22
N TYR A 115 11.27 10.93 -4.13
CA TYR A 115 10.45 9.74 -3.96
C TYR A 115 11.28 8.45 -4.04
N GLY A 116 12.30 8.44 -4.89
CA GLY A 116 13.28 7.36 -4.92
C GLY A 116 13.97 7.16 -3.56
N ALA A 117 14.36 8.25 -2.90
CA ALA A 117 14.95 8.21 -1.56
C ALA A 117 13.94 7.74 -0.49
N VAL A 118 12.67 8.17 -0.56
CA VAL A 118 11.58 7.68 0.31
C VAL A 118 11.38 6.17 0.15
N LEU A 119 11.51 5.65 -1.07
CA LEU A 119 11.44 4.21 -1.34
C LEU A 119 12.74 3.46 -0.97
N GLY A 120 13.74 4.15 -0.45
CA GLY A 120 15.01 3.57 0.04
C GLY A 120 16.05 3.30 -1.06
N PHE A 121 15.99 4.02 -2.20
CA PHE A 121 16.98 3.91 -3.28
C PHE A 121 18.10 4.93 -3.13
N SER A 122 19.30 4.54 -3.58
CA SER A 122 20.41 5.48 -3.66
C SER A 122 20.23 6.45 -4.84
N LYS A 123 20.87 7.60 -4.73
CA LYS A 123 20.85 8.61 -5.78
C LYS A 123 21.42 8.07 -7.10
N GLU A 124 22.48 7.27 -7.01
CA GLU A 124 23.16 6.65 -8.15
C GLU A 124 22.20 5.72 -8.90
N PHE A 125 21.47 4.86 -8.18
CA PHE A 125 20.47 3.98 -8.77
C PHE A 125 19.36 4.76 -9.48
N ILE A 126 18.82 5.80 -8.85
CA ILE A 126 17.78 6.64 -9.47
C ILE A 126 18.34 7.37 -10.69
N THR A 127 19.60 7.83 -10.64
CA THR A 127 20.25 8.46 -11.80
C THR A 127 20.40 7.50 -12.97
N GLU A 128 20.78 6.24 -12.71
CA GLU A 128 20.83 5.18 -13.74
C GLU A 128 19.46 4.91 -14.37
N LYS A 129 18.40 5.01 -13.58
CA LYS A 129 17.03 4.72 -13.99
C LYS A 129 16.23 5.94 -14.44
N TYR A 130 16.82 7.13 -14.40
CA TYR A 130 16.12 8.38 -14.65
C TYR A 130 15.44 8.43 -16.02
N ASP A 131 16.17 8.10 -17.08
CA ASP A 131 15.63 8.14 -18.44
C ASP A 131 14.49 7.12 -18.64
N GLU A 132 14.62 5.91 -18.06
CA GLU A 132 13.56 4.89 -18.07
C GLU A 132 12.28 5.41 -17.37
N ILE A 133 12.44 6.10 -16.22
CA ILE A 133 11.32 6.69 -15.46
C ILE A 133 10.65 7.79 -16.29
N VAL A 134 11.42 8.71 -16.86
CA VAL A 134 10.89 9.84 -17.64
C VAL A 134 10.15 9.35 -18.87
N GLU A 135 10.75 8.43 -19.64
CA GLU A 135 10.14 7.85 -20.84
C GLU A 135 8.85 7.10 -20.49
N PHE A 136 8.87 6.30 -19.42
CA PHE A 136 7.68 5.56 -19.02
C PHE A 136 6.54 6.47 -18.58
N SER A 137 6.84 7.58 -17.90
CA SER A 137 5.85 8.54 -17.38
C SER A 137 5.08 9.29 -18.48
N GLU A 138 5.65 9.39 -19.68
CA GLU A 138 5.11 10.17 -20.82
C GLU A 138 4.85 11.65 -20.46
N LEU A 139 5.64 12.22 -19.54
CA LEU A 139 5.47 13.61 -19.10
C LEU A 139 6.23 14.61 -19.98
N GLY A 140 7.22 14.16 -20.75
CA GLY A 140 7.99 15.01 -21.65
C GLY A 140 8.56 16.25 -20.95
N GLU A 141 8.32 17.43 -21.53
CA GLU A 141 8.81 18.71 -21.01
C GLU A 141 8.25 19.08 -19.63
N PHE A 142 7.13 18.48 -19.21
CA PHE A 142 6.58 18.70 -17.87
C PHE A 142 7.49 18.21 -16.75
N ILE A 143 8.51 17.38 -17.05
CA ILE A 143 9.40 16.86 -16.02
C ILE A 143 10.17 17.96 -15.27
N ASP A 144 10.40 19.10 -15.93
CA ASP A 144 11.08 20.26 -15.35
C ASP A 144 10.10 21.29 -14.74
N VAL A 145 8.78 20.99 -14.73
CA VAL A 145 7.74 21.85 -14.17
C VAL A 145 7.42 21.41 -12.75
N PRO A 146 7.17 22.36 -11.78
CA PRO A 146 6.75 22.01 -10.42
C PRO A 146 5.44 21.22 -10.37
N LEU A 147 5.35 20.24 -9.45
CA LEU A 147 4.22 19.33 -9.33
C LEU A 147 2.91 20.01 -8.94
N LYS A 148 2.94 21.20 -8.37
CA LYS A 148 1.72 22.00 -8.12
C LYS A 148 0.92 22.27 -9.40
N ASN A 149 1.60 22.27 -10.56
CA ASN A 149 1.00 22.48 -11.88
C ASN A 149 0.58 21.18 -12.57
N TYR A 150 0.82 20.02 -11.94
CA TYR A 150 0.43 18.72 -12.49
C TYR A 150 -1.03 18.40 -12.21
N SER A 151 -1.70 17.79 -13.18
CA SER A 151 -2.98 17.12 -12.93
C SER A 151 -2.79 15.90 -12.00
N SER A 152 -3.87 15.41 -11.42
CA SER A 152 -3.84 14.17 -10.62
C SER A 152 -3.32 12.99 -11.45
N GLY A 153 -3.72 12.90 -12.73
CA GLY A 153 -3.24 11.89 -13.66
C GLY A 153 -1.73 11.97 -13.92
N MET A 154 -1.17 13.17 -14.10
CA MET A 154 0.28 13.35 -14.28
C MET A 154 1.08 12.94 -13.04
N ARG A 155 0.59 13.30 -11.84
CA ARG A 155 1.22 12.87 -10.57
C ARG A 155 1.20 11.36 -10.43
N ALA A 156 0.08 10.74 -10.75
CA ALA A 156 -0.07 9.29 -10.69
C ALA A 156 0.82 8.57 -11.72
N LYS A 157 0.94 9.09 -12.95
CA LYS A 157 1.88 8.58 -13.97
C LYS A 157 3.32 8.62 -13.46
N LEU A 158 3.76 9.74 -12.90
CA LEU A 158 5.11 9.88 -12.34
C LEU A 158 5.35 8.91 -11.19
N GLY A 159 4.44 8.87 -10.21
CA GLY A 159 4.56 7.97 -9.05
C GLY A 159 4.62 6.50 -9.46
N PHE A 160 3.77 6.09 -10.40
CA PHE A 160 3.78 4.72 -10.93
C PHE A 160 5.09 4.39 -11.65
N SER A 161 5.61 5.31 -12.48
CA SER A 161 6.85 5.12 -13.21
C SER A 161 8.04 4.91 -12.26
N ILE A 162 8.13 5.72 -11.20
CA ILE A 162 9.20 5.58 -10.19
C ILE A 162 9.05 4.25 -9.43
N ALA A 163 7.83 3.94 -8.98
CA ALA A 163 7.62 2.77 -8.14
C ALA A 163 7.80 1.43 -8.88
N THR A 164 7.62 1.41 -10.21
CA THR A 164 7.70 0.18 -11.02
C THR A 164 9.04 -0.06 -11.71
N VAL A 165 9.95 0.92 -11.67
CA VAL A 165 11.32 0.75 -12.20
C VAL A 165 12.16 -0.14 -11.30
N VAL A 166 11.70 -0.38 -10.09
CA VAL A 166 12.41 -1.06 -9.04
C VAL A 166 12.10 -2.54 -8.99
N LYS A 167 13.15 -3.36 -8.78
CA LYS A 167 12.98 -4.76 -8.41
C LYS A 167 12.65 -4.84 -6.91
N ALA A 168 11.37 -5.02 -6.60
CA ALA A 168 10.91 -5.33 -5.25
C ALA A 168 10.89 -6.84 -5.02
N ASP A 169 11.09 -7.27 -3.76
CA ASP A 169 10.89 -8.65 -3.35
C ASP A 169 9.41 -8.90 -3.00
N ILE A 170 8.76 -7.86 -2.49
CA ILE A 170 7.33 -7.86 -2.13
C ILE A 170 6.67 -6.63 -2.75
N LEU A 171 5.66 -6.84 -3.57
CA LEU A 171 4.86 -5.82 -4.21
C LEU A 171 3.52 -5.71 -3.50
N ILE A 172 3.16 -4.51 -3.06
CA ILE A 172 1.85 -4.26 -2.45
C ILE A 172 1.02 -3.45 -3.44
N LEU A 173 -0.12 -4.02 -3.85
CA LEU A 173 -1.06 -3.46 -4.81
C LEU A 173 -2.39 -3.14 -4.12
N ASP A 174 -2.90 -1.95 -4.30
CA ASP A 174 -4.24 -1.56 -3.89
C ASP A 174 -4.96 -1.02 -5.12
N GLU A 175 -6.10 -1.56 -5.51
CA GLU A 175 -6.99 -1.18 -6.63
C GLU A 175 -6.43 -0.26 -7.75
N VAL A 176 -5.21 0.24 -7.60
CA VAL A 176 -4.55 1.32 -8.35
C VAL A 176 -4.04 0.87 -9.73
N LEU A 177 -4.59 -0.22 -10.29
CA LEU A 177 -4.28 -0.61 -11.69
C LEU A 177 -4.84 0.37 -12.72
N SER A 178 -5.61 1.38 -12.28
CA SER A 178 -6.28 2.35 -13.15
C SER A 178 -5.65 3.74 -13.10
N VAL A 179 -4.35 3.84 -13.45
CA VAL A 179 -3.59 5.10 -13.41
C VAL A 179 -3.64 5.82 -14.76
N GLY A 180 -3.86 7.14 -14.73
CA GLY A 180 -3.78 8.00 -15.92
C GLY A 180 -4.93 7.84 -16.92
N ASP A 181 -4.66 8.19 -18.18
CA ASP A 181 -5.59 8.05 -19.29
C ASP A 181 -5.68 6.59 -19.80
N ALA A 182 -6.60 6.32 -20.74
CA ALA A 182 -6.83 4.97 -21.24
C ALA A 182 -5.59 4.30 -21.87
N LYS A 183 -4.70 5.10 -22.49
CA LYS A 183 -3.46 4.60 -23.10
C LYS A 183 -2.45 4.22 -22.02
N PHE A 184 -2.23 5.09 -21.04
CA PHE A 184 -1.31 4.84 -19.94
C PHE A 184 -1.80 3.70 -19.05
N ARG A 185 -3.12 3.55 -18.88
CA ARG A 185 -3.72 2.43 -18.12
C ARG A 185 -3.34 1.08 -18.72
N LYS A 186 -3.44 0.91 -20.04
CA LYS A 186 -3.01 -0.33 -20.72
C LYS A 186 -1.51 -0.59 -20.54
N LYS A 187 -0.69 0.46 -20.63
CA LYS A 187 0.77 0.38 -20.44
C LYS A 187 1.14 0.01 -19.01
N SER A 188 0.49 0.63 -18.02
CA SER A 188 0.72 0.35 -16.61
C SER A 188 0.24 -1.05 -16.22
N GLU A 189 -0.91 -1.51 -16.73
CA GLU A 189 -1.38 -2.89 -16.53
C GLU A 189 -0.39 -3.91 -17.11
N ALA A 190 0.11 -3.71 -18.32
CA ALA A 190 1.11 -4.59 -18.94
C ALA A 190 2.41 -4.64 -18.13
N LYS A 191 2.92 -3.49 -17.65
CA LYS A 191 4.11 -3.42 -16.77
C LYS A 191 3.86 -4.17 -15.46
N MET A 192 2.69 -3.97 -14.85
CA MET A 192 2.31 -4.65 -13.61
C MET A 192 2.25 -6.17 -13.79
N MET A 193 1.57 -6.66 -14.84
CA MET A 193 1.50 -8.08 -15.15
C MET A 193 2.89 -8.69 -15.41
N SER A 194 3.78 -7.95 -16.06
CA SER A 194 5.18 -8.36 -16.24
C SER A 194 5.89 -8.54 -14.89
N LEU A 195 5.71 -7.59 -13.94
CA LEU A 195 6.27 -7.69 -12.59
C LEU A 195 5.69 -8.89 -11.83
N ILE A 196 4.38 -9.09 -11.86
CA ILE A 196 3.72 -10.22 -11.20
C ILE A 196 4.23 -11.56 -11.77
N ASN A 197 4.37 -11.66 -13.08
CA ASN A 197 4.84 -12.86 -13.76
C ASN A 197 6.35 -13.13 -13.60
N SER A 198 7.13 -12.15 -13.15
CA SER A 198 8.56 -12.34 -12.83
C SER A 198 8.81 -13.15 -11.55
N GLY A 199 7.75 -13.57 -10.82
CA GLY A 199 7.85 -14.37 -9.59
C GLY A 199 8.01 -13.53 -8.33
N VAL A 200 7.73 -12.22 -8.39
CA VAL A 200 7.70 -11.36 -7.21
C VAL A 200 6.57 -11.80 -6.26
N THR A 201 6.78 -11.64 -4.96
CA THR A 201 5.72 -11.87 -3.98
C THR A 201 4.73 -10.70 -4.02
N VAL A 202 3.43 -10.97 -4.01
CA VAL A 202 2.40 -9.94 -4.16
C VAL A 202 1.44 -9.97 -2.99
N LEU A 203 1.14 -8.80 -2.43
CA LEU A 203 -0.04 -8.56 -1.59
C LEU A 203 -1.00 -7.69 -2.40
N PHE A 204 -2.20 -8.15 -2.63
CA PHE A 204 -3.17 -7.50 -3.50
C PHE A 204 -4.49 -7.25 -2.80
N VAL A 205 -4.93 -5.99 -2.78
CA VAL A 205 -6.27 -5.60 -2.34
C VAL A 205 -7.09 -5.20 -3.56
N SER A 206 -8.24 -5.82 -3.73
CA SER A 206 -9.22 -5.44 -4.76
C SER A 206 -10.61 -5.85 -4.33
N HIS A 207 -11.62 -5.06 -4.75
CA HIS A 207 -13.02 -5.42 -4.61
C HIS A 207 -13.54 -6.30 -5.76
N SER A 208 -12.72 -6.52 -6.78
CA SER A 208 -13.05 -7.36 -7.94
C SER A 208 -12.60 -8.80 -7.74
N LEU A 209 -13.50 -9.69 -7.31
CA LEU A 209 -13.21 -11.12 -7.18
C LEU A 209 -12.64 -11.76 -8.46
N PRO A 210 -13.15 -11.44 -9.68
CA PRO A 210 -12.55 -11.97 -10.90
C PRO A 210 -11.07 -11.56 -11.07
N GLN A 211 -10.70 -10.33 -10.70
CA GLN A 211 -9.31 -9.89 -10.72
C GLN A 211 -8.46 -10.64 -9.70
N VAL A 212 -8.99 -10.78 -8.49
CA VAL A 212 -8.32 -11.47 -7.38
C VAL A 212 -8.04 -12.93 -7.76
N LYS A 213 -9.04 -13.67 -8.25
CA LYS A 213 -8.90 -15.06 -8.70
C LYS A 213 -7.93 -15.21 -9.88
N ARG A 214 -7.85 -14.22 -10.77
CA ARG A 214 -6.91 -14.21 -11.91
C ARG A 214 -5.45 -14.01 -11.48
N ILE A 215 -5.21 -13.15 -10.48
CA ILE A 215 -3.86 -12.72 -10.09
C ILE A 215 -3.30 -13.54 -8.94
N CYS A 216 -4.11 -13.86 -7.94
CA CYS A 216 -3.66 -14.44 -6.68
C CYS A 216 -3.80 -15.98 -6.65
N ASN A 217 -2.94 -16.62 -5.86
CA ASN A 217 -3.03 -18.06 -5.58
C ASN A 217 -3.43 -18.35 -4.13
N LYS A 218 -3.38 -17.32 -3.27
CA LYS A 218 -3.79 -17.39 -1.87
C LYS A 218 -4.62 -16.19 -1.51
N ALA A 219 -5.36 -16.29 -0.42
CA ALA A 219 -6.05 -15.16 0.17
C ALA A 219 -6.05 -15.19 1.69
N ILE A 220 -6.25 -14.01 2.27
CA ILE A 220 -6.65 -13.82 3.67
C ILE A 220 -7.94 -13.01 3.67
N LEU A 221 -8.84 -13.33 4.60
CA LEU A 221 -10.09 -12.62 4.82
C LEU A 221 -10.07 -11.93 6.16
N LEU A 222 -10.24 -10.60 6.13
CA LEU A 222 -10.37 -9.78 7.33
C LEU A 222 -11.84 -9.39 7.55
N GLU A 223 -12.27 -9.45 8.79
CA GLU A 223 -13.55 -8.93 9.24
C GLU A 223 -13.37 -8.20 10.58
N ARG A 224 -13.78 -6.92 10.66
CA ARG A 224 -13.70 -6.08 11.86
C ARG A 224 -12.33 -6.09 12.56
N GLY A 225 -11.27 -6.17 11.75
CA GLY A 225 -9.89 -6.19 12.23
C GLY A 225 -9.34 -7.56 12.59
N GLU A 226 -10.12 -8.62 12.48
CA GLU A 226 -9.72 -9.99 12.80
C GLU A 226 -9.50 -10.82 11.53
N LEU A 227 -8.58 -11.79 11.58
CA LEU A 227 -8.34 -12.74 10.51
C LEU A 227 -9.33 -13.90 10.61
N ILE A 228 -10.24 -14.00 9.64
CA ILE A 228 -11.33 -15.01 9.65
C ILE A 228 -10.94 -16.26 8.87
N ALA A 229 -10.24 -16.09 7.74
CA ALA A 229 -9.78 -17.20 6.91
C ALA A 229 -8.44 -16.86 6.25
N ALA A 230 -7.62 -17.87 6.03
CA ALA A 230 -6.37 -17.76 5.28
C ALA A 230 -6.08 -19.10 4.59
N GLY A 231 -5.71 -19.09 3.33
CA GLY A 231 -5.43 -20.31 2.58
C GLY A 231 -5.44 -20.14 1.08
N ASP A 232 -5.89 -21.17 0.39
CA ASP A 232 -6.06 -21.17 -1.05
C ASP A 232 -7.09 -20.12 -1.50
N ILE A 233 -6.89 -19.56 -2.68
CA ILE A 233 -7.71 -18.44 -3.18
C ILE A 233 -9.18 -18.84 -3.32
N GLU A 234 -9.47 -20.06 -3.82
CA GLU A 234 -10.85 -20.49 -4.06
C GLU A 234 -11.61 -20.70 -2.75
N ASP A 235 -10.95 -21.35 -1.76
CA ASP A 235 -11.56 -21.62 -0.45
C ASP A 235 -11.92 -20.33 0.29
N VAL A 236 -10.98 -19.37 0.32
CA VAL A 236 -11.20 -18.10 1.02
C VAL A 236 -12.21 -17.20 0.28
N CYS A 237 -12.21 -17.23 -1.07
CA CYS A 237 -13.20 -16.50 -1.85
C CYS A 237 -14.62 -17.07 -1.64
N ALA A 238 -14.80 -18.38 -1.49
CA ALA A 238 -16.11 -18.96 -1.18
C ALA A 238 -16.66 -18.44 0.16
N VAL A 239 -15.83 -18.43 1.21
CA VAL A 239 -16.21 -17.86 2.51
C VAL A 239 -16.54 -16.36 2.40
N TYR A 240 -15.81 -15.62 1.58
CA TYR A 240 -16.08 -14.19 1.38
C TYR A 240 -17.38 -13.95 0.61
N GLU A 241 -17.69 -14.77 -0.42
CA GLU A 241 -18.95 -14.68 -1.18
C GLU A 241 -20.17 -14.98 -0.31
N GLU A 242 -20.10 -15.95 0.59
CA GLU A 242 -21.16 -16.23 1.57
C GLU A 242 -21.44 -14.98 2.45
N LYS A 243 -20.39 -14.33 2.97
CA LYS A 243 -20.51 -13.15 3.85
C LYS A 243 -20.98 -11.87 3.15
N ILE A 244 -20.88 -11.78 1.82
CA ILE A 244 -21.44 -10.64 1.07
C ILE A 244 -22.95 -10.82 0.85
N ASN A 245 -23.41 -12.05 0.78
CA ASN A 245 -24.81 -12.38 0.47
C ASN A 245 -25.71 -12.42 1.72
N ASP A 246 -25.11 -12.43 2.93
CA ASP A 246 -25.77 -12.31 4.23
C ASP A 246 -25.94 -10.83 4.63
#